data_805bb5ddea49f24588884998cbc387fc
#
_entry.id   805bb5ddea49f24588884998cbc387fc
#
_cell.length_a   1.000
_cell.length_b   1.000
_cell.length_c   1.000
_cell.angle_alpha   90.00
_cell.angle_beta   90.00
_cell.angle_gamma   90.00
#
_symmetry.space_group_name_H-M   'P 1'
#
loop_
_entity.id
_entity.type
_entity.pdbx_description
1 polymer ?
#
loop_
_entity_poly.entity_id
_entity_poly.type
_entity_poly.pdbx_seq_one_letter_code
_entity_poly.pdbx_strand_id
1 'polypeptide(L)'
;NGMLKDDFNLDKYTDCQPNKMKFALGALDGISYFHSKNEVDEEQLEFLKKILKLLQEDSTALNGNLINEYYKNNDKRVLSTIDSLLSWIIENAKEIDNKLLFELAIYLMMCSINPEAVKIGIAIIGLIDLLDKDELVKVIEKLALCDEFTLYANIALSNLPNINDIRFMLVKKVNGWGKIYLVNSLKNENESINEWLITNGCDNEIALGYLSYEVAEKIDLLKVLKRADLYDEEFKGVCSIMEGLIAEEPFKGISCYENYIEIYEGFLEQFEKHI
;
A
#
# COMPACT_ATOMS: atom_id res chain seq x y z
N ASN A 1 -0.87 3.70 -21.50
CA ASN A 1 0.24 2.93 -20.95
C ASN A 1 -0.02 2.40 -19.51
N GLY A 2 -1.10 2.85 -18.83
CA GLY A 2 -1.48 2.38 -17.49
C GLY A 2 -0.51 2.76 -16.36
N MET A 3 0.36 3.73 -16.57
CA MET A 3 1.22 4.35 -15.55
C MET A 3 0.74 5.76 -15.26
N LEU A 4 1.10 6.31 -14.11
CA LEU A 4 0.96 7.75 -13.87
C LEU A 4 1.79 8.51 -14.90
N LYS A 5 1.35 9.72 -15.23
CA LYS A 5 2.14 10.60 -16.13
C LYS A 5 3.40 11.05 -15.41
N ASP A 6 4.51 11.20 -16.13
CA ASP A 6 5.78 11.66 -15.57
C ASP A 6 5.68 13.04 -14.87
N ASP A 7 4.72 13.85 -15.30
CA ASP A 7 4.43 15.17 -14.72
C ASP A 7 3.32 15.16 -13.66
N PHE A 8 2.85 13.96 -13.25
CA PHE A 8 1.84 13.84 -12.19
C PHE A 8 2.41 14.38 -10.88
N ASN A 9 1.70 15.36 -10.33
CA ASN A 9 2.06 15.97 -9.05
C ASN A 9 0.77 16.22 -8.25
N LEU A 10 0.62 15.48 -7.17
CA LEU A 10 -0.53 15.60 -6.27
C LEU A 10 -0.58 16.99 -5.59
N ASP A 11 0.58 17.63 -5.38
CA ASP A 11 0.68 18.97 -4.79
C ASP A 11 -0.05 20.04 -5.60
N LYS A 12 -0.27 19.83 -6.90
CA LYS A 12 -1.06 20.75 -7.74
C LYS A 12 -2.54 20.74 -7.38
N TYR A 13 -2.99 19.70 -6.69
CA TYR A 13 -4.39 19.49 -6.33
C TYR A 13 -4.64 19.62 -4.82
N THR A 14 -3.57 19.85 -4.03
CA THR A 14 -3.64 20.06 -2.58
C THR A 14 -3.10 21.45 -2.26
N ASP A 15 -3.76 22.18 -1.35
CA ASP A 15 -3.30 23.50 -0.86
C ASP A 15 -2.02 23.30 0.01
N CYS A 16 -0.87 23.09 -0.63
CA CYS A 16 0.42 22.97 0.04
C CYS A 16 0.88 24.35 0.53
N GLN A 17 1.01 24.51 1.83
CA GLN A 17 1.63 25.72 2.37
C GLN A 17 3.12 25.75 2.00
N PRO A 18 3.64 26.87 1.46
CA PRO A 18 4.97 26.94 0.86
C PRO A 18 6.15 26.67 1.80
N ASN A 19 5.91 26.64 3.12
CA ASN A 19 6.94 26.45 4.15
C ASN A 19 6.87 25.12 4.92
N LYS A 20 5.98 24.19 4.55
CA LYS A 20 5.96 22.83 5.14
C LYS A 20 6.98 21.92 4.46
N MET A 21 7.64 21.08 5.24
CA MET A 21 8.49 20.01 4.72
C MET A 21 7.64 19.10 3.83
N LYS A 22 8.10 18.88 2.60
CA LYS A 22 7.43 18.00 1.65
C LYS A 22 7.97 16.58 1.81
N PHE A 23 7.09 15.67 2.07
CA PHE A 23 7.38 14.23 2.07
C PHE A 23 7.04 13.63 0.70
N ALA A 24 7.70 12.52 0.36
CA ALA A 24 7.30 11.71 -0.77
C ALA A 24 5.86 11.21 -0.59
N LEU A 25 5.17 10.93 -1.69
CA LEU A 25 3.81 10.39 -1.65
C LEU A 25 3.77 9.10 -0.84
N GLY A 26 2.78 8.95 0.03
CA GLY A 26 2.62 7.79 0.91
C GLY A 26 3.59 7.72 2.09
N ALA A 27 4.59 8.61 2.17
CA ALA A 27 5.65 8.51 3.19
C ALA A 27 5.14 8.63 4.63
N LEU A 28 4.19 9.53 4.89
CA LEU A 28 3.67 9.70 6.24
C LEU A 28 2.87 8.48 6.70
N ASP A 29 2.05 7.91 5.83
CA ASP A 29 1.33 6.66 6.12
C ASP A 29 2.30 5.48 6.20
N GLY A 30 3.32 5.42 5.32
CA GLY A 30 4.33 4.37 5.34
C GLY A 30 5.14 4.34 6.62
N ILE A 31 5.69 5.49 7.02
CA ILE A 31 6.43 5.61 8.29
C ILE A 31 5.52 5.25 9.47
N SER A 32 4.29 5.75 9.47
CA SER A 32 3.32 5.45 10.53
C SER A 32 3.00 3.96 10.59
N TYR A 33 2.74 3.34 9.45
CA TYR A 33 2.38 1.93 9.35
C TYR A 33 3.49 0.98 9.86
N PHE A 34 4.74 1.26 9.50
CA PHE A 34 5.87 0.38 9.83
C PHE A 34 6.54 0.70 11.18
N HIS A 35 6.52 1.96 11.65
CA HIS A 35 7.35 2.40 12.77
C HIS A 35 6.58 3.03 13.93
N SER A 36 5.26 3.19 13.82
CA SER A 36 4.46 3.83 14.88
C SER A 36 3.39 2.88 15.42
N LYS A 37 3.11 3.02 16.72
CA LYS A 37 1.86 2.53 17.28
C LYS A 37 0.80 3.59 17.01
N ASN A 38 -0.07 3.34 16.05
CA ASN A 38 -1.15 4.27 15.73
C ASN A 38 -2.24 4.18 16.82
N GLU A 39 -2.29 5.16 17.70
CA GLU A 39 -3.44 5.34 18.59
C GLU A 39 -4.60 5.96 17.80
N VAL A 40 -5.82 5.50 18.08
CA VAL A 40 -7.03 6.01 17.42
C VAL A 40 -7.24 7.47 17.80
N ASP A 41 -7.42 8.31 16.79
CA ASP A 41 -7.88 9.69 17.02
C ASP A 41 -9.39 9.71 17.23
N GLU A 42 -9.80 9.69 18.50
CA GLU A 42 -11.21 9.63 18.89
C GLU A 42 -12.01 10.84 18.41
N GLU A 43 -11.43 12.03 18.39
CA GLU A 43 -12.11 13.23 17.88
C GLU A 43 -12.42 13.11 16.39
N GLN A 44 -11.44 12.65 15.62
CA GLN A 44 -11.58 12.38 14.18
C GLN A 44 -12.63 11.28 13.93
N LEU A 45 -12.56 10.20 14.70
CA LEU A 45 -13.52 9.10 14.60
C LEU A 45 -14.95 9.56 14.86
N GLU A 46 -15.18 10.30 15.93
CA GLU A 46 -16.51 10.82 16.27
C GLU A 46 -17.03 11.84 15.24
N PHE A 47 -16.15 12.67 14.68
CA PHE A 47 -16.51 13.54 13.56
C PHE A 47 -17.02 12.74 12.36
N LEU A 48 -16.26 11.72 11.92
CA LEU A 48 -16.64 10.89 10.78
C LEU A 48 -17.94 10.11 11.04
N LYS A 49 -18.09 9.50 12.23
CA LYS A 49 -19.33 8.83 12.64
C LYS A 49 -20.54 9.77 12.58
N LYS A 50 -20.36 11.02 13.02
CA LYS A 50 -21.42 12.03 12.98
C LYS A 50 -21.84 12.33 11.54
N ILE A 51 -20.89 12.48 10.62
CA ILE A 51 -21.18 12.70 9.19
C ILE A 51 -21.95 11.52 8.61
N LEU A 52 -21.53 10.28 8.91
CA LEU A 52 -22.20 9.08 8.40
C LEU A 52 -23.62 8.89 8.95
N LYS A 53 -23.87 9.28 10.22
CA LYS A 53 -25.23 9.27 10.81
C LYS A 53 -26.17 10.33 10.21
N LEU A 54 -25.63 11.37 9.59
CA LEU A 54 -26.39 12.47 8.99
C LEU A 54 -26.61 12.29 7.48
N LEU A 55 -26.25 11.12 6.92
CA LEU A 55 -26.50 10.84 5.52
C LEU A 55 -28.00 10.85 5.21
N GLN A 56 -28.37 11.68 4.23
CA GLN A 56 -29.74 11.81 3.72
C GLN A 56 -29.69 11.90 2.20
N GLU A 57 -30.80 11.68 1.54
CA GLU A 57 -30.92 11.94 0.10
C GLU A 57 -30.47 13.37 -0.22
N ASP A 58 -29.73 13.53 -1.30
CA ASP A 58 -29.16 14.81 -1.77
C ASP A 58 -28.09 15.46 -0.86
N SER A 59 -27.64 14.79 0.20
CA SER A 59 -26.61 15.33 1.13
C SER A 59 -25.18 14.87 0.83
N THR A 60 -24.98 13.95 -0.11
CA THR A 60 -23.69 13.31 -0.39
C THR A 60 -22.57 14.31 -0.68
N ALA A 61 -22.82 15.27 -1.57
CA ALA A 61 -21.84 16.32 -1.91
C ALA A 61 -21.53 17.23 -0.73
N LEU A 62 -22.55 17.58 0.09
CA LEU A 62 -22.38 18.40 1.28
C LEU A 62 -21.52 17.66 2.32
N ASN A 63 -21.84 16.40 2.60
CA ASN A 63 -21.13 15.58 3.57
C ASN A 63 -19.68 15.32 3.11
N GLY A 64 -19.47 15.07 1.82
CA GLY A 64 -18.13 14.93 1.24
C GLY A 64 -17.32 16.22 1.35
N ASN A 65 -17.92 17.38 1.15
CA ASN A 65 -17.25 18.67 1.31
C ASN A 65 -16.89 18.93 2.78
N LEU A 66 -17.75 18.57 3.75
CA LEU A 66 -17.43 18.68 5.17
C LEU A 66 -16.19 17.83 5.54
N ILE A 67 -16.09 16.63 5.01
CA ILE A 67 -14.90 15.77 5.19
C ILE A 67 -13.65 16.42 4.58
N ASN A 68 -13.76 16.94 3.35
CA ASN A 68 -12.64 17.65 2.70
C ASN A 68 -12.17 18.88 3.51
N GLU A 69 -13.11 19.69 3.99
CA GLU A 69 -12.79 20.87 4.81
C GLU A 69 -12.18 20.48 6.17
N TYR A 70 -12.67 19.40 6.78
CA TYR A 70 -12.09 18.90 8.02
C TYR A 70 -10.60 18.59 7.85
N TYR A 71 -10.23 17.81 6.84
CA TYR A 71 -8.82 17.46 6.58
C TYR A 71 -7.99 18.61 6.02
N LYS A 72 -8.61 19.58 5.37
CA LYS A 72 -7.94 20.81 4.96
C LYS A 72 -7.53 21.69 6.15
N ASN A 73 -8.36 21.73 7.16
CA ASN A 73 -8.17 22.61 8.33
C ASN A 73 -7.44 21.93 9.50
N ASN A 74 -7.30 20.61 9.46
CA ASN A 74 -6.66 19.83 10.49
C ASN A 74 -5.53 18.98 9.86
N ASP A 75 -4.35 19.03 10.45
CA ASP A 75 -3.19 18.23 10.01
C ASP A 75 -3.31 16.80 10.57
N LYS A 76 -4.40 16.12 10.25
CA LYS A 76 -4.74 14.77 10.72
C LYS A 76 -4.61 13.78 9.57
N ARG A 77 -4.30 12.53 9.91
CA ARG A 77 -4.21 11.40 8.98
C ARG A 77 -5.30 10.38 9.30
N VAL A 78 -5.92 9.83 8.26
CA VAL A 78 -6.98 8.84 8.44
C VAL A 78 -6.45 7.47 8.86
N LEU A 79 -5.19 7.18 8.63
CA LEU A 79 -4.59 5.86 8.89
C LEU A 79 -4.83 5.36 10.32
N SER A 80 -4.69 6.22 11.32
CA SER A 80 -4.93 5.85 12.73
C SER A 80 -6.40 5.56 13.07
N THR A 81 -7.32 6.01 12.23
CA THR A 81 -8.75 6.00 12.54
C THR A 81 -9.56 5.08 11.62
N ILE A 82 -9.00 4.75 10.44
CA ILE A 82 -9.76 4.09 9.38
C ILE A 82 -10.32 2.73 9.80
N ASP A 83 -9.53 1.89 10.47
CA ASP A 83 -9.97 0.55 10.88
C ASP A 83 -11.12 0.62 11.90
N SER A 84 -11.05 1.57 12.84
CA SER A 84 -12.12 1.81 13.81
C SER A 84 -13.38 2.35 13.13
N LEU A 85 -13.23 3.19 12.10
CA LEU A 85 -14.36 3.68 11.31
C LEU A 85 -15.03 2.55 10.55
N LEU A 86 -14.26 1.70 9.85
CA LEU A 86 -14.80 0.57 9.09
C LEU A 86 -15.49 -0.44 10.00
N SER A 87 -14.89 -0.76 11.15
CA SER A 87 -15.49 -1.62 12.17
C SER A 87 -16.84 -1.05 12.65
N TRP A 88 -16.88 0.25 12.95
CA TRP A 88 -18.10 0.92 13.36
C TRP A 88 -19.17 0.90 12.24
N ILE A 89 -18.82 1.09 10.97
CA ILE A 89 -19.76 0.98 9.84
C ILE A 89 -20.38 -0.42 9.78
N ILE A 90 -19.57 -1.46 9.92
CA ILE A 90 -20.03 -2.85 9.90
C ILE A 90 -20.99 -3.13 11.06
N GLU A 91 -20.65 -2.69 12.27
CA GLU A 91 -21.48 -2.88 13.46
C GLU A 91 -22.83 -2.14 13.34
N ASN A 92 -22.86 -1.01 12.65
CA ASN A 92 -24.06 -0.18 12.49
C ASN A 92 -24.69 -0.29 11.08
N ALA A 93 -24.35 -1.32 10.31
CA ALA A 93 -24.82 -1.50 8.93
C ALA A 93 -26.35 -1.54 8.75
N LYS A 94 -27.12 -1.80 9.82
CA LYS A 94 -28.58 -1.78 9.79
C LYS A 94 -29.18 -0.36 9.95
N GLU A 95 -28.40 0.57 10.48
CA GLU A 95 -28.80 1.95 10.78
C GLU A 95 -28.31 2.91 9.69
N ILE A 96 -27.30 2.51 8.91
CA ILE A 96 -26.71 3.31 7.84
C ILE A 96 -27.37 2.91 6.51
N ASP A 97 -27.82 3.89 5.75
CA ASP A 97 -28.28 3.64 4.38
C ASP A 97 -27.09 3.28 3.47
N ASN A 98 -27.02 2.02 3.08
CA ASN A 98 -25.90 1.49 2.29
C ASN A 98 -25.80 2.15 0.91
N LYS A 99 -26.91 2.60 0.31
CA LYS A 99 -26.90 3.32 -0.97
C LYS A 99 -26.25 4.69 -0.81
N LEU A 100 -26.65 5.43 0.22
CA LEU A 100 -26.07 6.76 0.50
C LEU A 100 -24.60 6.65 0.92
N LEU A 101 -24.25 5.63 1.68
CA LEU A 101 -22.84 5.36 2.03
C LEU A 101 -22.00 5.09 0.79
N PHE A 102 -22.51 4.28 -0.15
CA PHE A 102 -21.86 4.02 -1.42
C PHE A 102 -21.70 5.28 -2.26
N GLU A 103 -22.74 6.09 -2.38
CA GLU A 103 -22.72 7.36 -3.10
C GLU A 103 -21.69 8.32 -2.49
N LEU A 104 -21.61 8.40 -1.16
CA LEU A 104 -20.59 9.20 -0.46
C LEU A 104 -19.18 8.68 -0.76
N ALA A 105 -18.97 7.37 -0.69
CA ALA A 105 -17.68 6.76 -0.98
C ALA A 105 -17.20 7.05 -2.42
N ILE A 106 -18.11 6.93 -3.41
CA ILE A 106 -17.83 7.31 -4.80
C ILE A 106 -17.50 8.80 -4.90
N TYR A 107 -18.27 9.67 -4.25
CA TYR A 107 -18.00 11.10 -4.23
C TYR A 107 -16.62 11.41 -3.66
N LEU A 108 -16.27 10.79 -2.52
CA LEU A 108 -14.95 10.97 -1.89
C LEU A 108 -13.82 10.50 -2.79
N MET A 109 -13.96 9.38 -3.46
CA MET A 109 -12.95 8.86 -4.38
C MET A 109 -12.76 9.74 -5.63
N MET A 110 -13.85 10.22 -6.21
CA MET A 110 -13.85 10.82 -7.56
C MET A 110 -13.82 12.35 -7.56
N CYS A 111 -14.30 12.98 -6.50
CA CYS A 111 -14.53 14.42 -6.45
C CYS A 111 -13.75 15.13 -5.35
N SER A 112 -13.17 14.40 -4.39
CA SER A 112 -12.40 15.01 -3.31
C SER A 112 -11.07 15.55 -3.80
N ILE A 113 -10.67 16.69 -3.23
CA ILE A 113 -9.38 17.32 -3.47
C ILE A 113 -8.36 16.99 -2.35
N ASN A 114 -8.83 16.55 -1.19
CA ASN A 114 -7.97 16.16 -0.07
C ASN A 114 -7.67 14.65 -0.13
N PRO A 115 -6.40 14.23 -0.09
CA PRO A 115 -6.02 12.83 -0.15
C PRO A 115 -6.63 11.97 0.96
N GLU A 116 -6.77 12.50 2.18
CA GLU A 116 -7.35 11.74 3.30
C GLU A 116 -8.82 11.40 3.07
N ALA A 117 -9.56 12.33 2.46
CA ALA A 117 -10.95 12.09 2.06
C ALA A 117 -11.05 11.01 0.96
N VAL A 118 -10.12 11.00 -0.01
CA VAL A 118 -10.05 9.95 -1.04
C VAL A 118 -9.77 8.59 -0.41
N LYS A 119 -8.85 8.50 0.55
CA LYS A 119 -8.54 7.26 1.30
C LYS A 119 -9.76 6.69 2.01
N ILE A 120 -10.57 7.54 2.65
CA ILE A 120 -11.84 7.13 3.27
C ILE A 120 -12.78 6.53 2.23
N GLY A 121 -12.93 7.19 1.08
CA GLY A 121 -13.77 6.69 -0.01
C GLY A 121 -13.32 5.29 -0.49
N ILE A 122 -12.02 5.11 -0.74
CA ILE A 122 -11.45 3.82 -1.14
C ILE A 122 -11.73 2.75 -0.07
N ALA A 123 -11.48 3.07 1.20
CA ALA A 123 -11.66 2.13 2.30
C ALA A 123 -13.11 1.68 2.48
N ILE A 124 -14.07 2.61 2.40
CA ILE A 124 -15.51 2.29 2.46
C ILE A 124 -15.92 1.40 1.29
N ILE A 125 -15.40 1.65 0.07
CA ILE A 125 -15.68 0.79 -1.09
C ILE A 125 -15.16 -0.64 -0.85
N GLY A 126 -14.06 -0.80 -0.12
CA GLY A 126 -13.55 -2.12 0.27
C GLY A 126 -14.49 -2.97 1.13
N LEU A 127 -15.55 -2.39 1.71
CA LEU A 127 -16.60 -3.12 2.45
C LEU A 127 -17.67 -3.73 1.53
N ILE A 128 -17.64 -3.41 0.23
CA ILE A 128 -18.66 -3.81 -0.74
C ILE A 128 -18.14 -4.98 -1.56
N ASP A 129 -19.03 -5.88 -1.96
CA ASP A 129 -18.70 -6.92 -2.93
C ASP A 129 -18.39 -6.28 -4.30
N LEU A 130 -17.16 -6.50 -4.77
CA LEU A 130 -16.62 -5.95 -6.00
C LEU A 130 -16.65 -6.93 -7.20
N LEU A 131 -17.14 -8.17 -7.01
CA LEU A 131 -17.07 -9.24 -8.03
C LEU A 131 -17.66 -8.84 -9.39
N ASP A 132 -18.78 -8.10 -9.41
CA ASP A 132 -19.45 -7.67 -10.62
C ASP A 132 -19.31 -6.16 -10.90
N LYS A 133 -18.24 -5.54 -10.43
CA LYS A 133 -18.03 -4.08 -10.49
C LYS A 133 -16.74 -3.71 -11.19
N ASP A 134 -16.48 -4.28 -12.37
CA ASP A 134 -15.23 -4.11 -13.12
C ASP A 134 -14.79 -2.65 -13.30
N GLU A 135 -15.74 -1.73 -13.56
CA GLU A 135 -15.39 -0.32 -13.76
C GLU A 135 -14.91 0.34 -12.46
N LEU A 136 -15.48 -0.06 -11.32
CA LEU A 136 -15.05 0.43 -10.01
C LEU A 136 -13.68 -0.15 -9.64
N VAL A 137 -13.46 -1.44 -9.90
CA VAL A 137 -12.16 -2.10 -9.74
C VAL A 137 -11.09 -1.36 -10.54
N LYS A 138 -11.34 -1.05 -11.83
CA LYS A 138 -10.40 -0.28 -12.66
C LYS A 138 -10.09 1.12 -12.10
N VAL A 139 -11.07 1.79 -11.48
CA VAL A 139 -10.84 3.08 -10.83
C VAL A 139 -9.91 2.91 -9.63
N ILE A 140 -10.15 1.90 -8.78
CA ILE A 140 -9.30 1.62 -7.62
C ILE A 140 -7.88 1.22 -8.06
N GLU A 141 -7.74 0.39 -9.11
CA GLU A 141 -6.44 0.05 -9.70
C GLU A 141 -5.66 1.29 -10.18
N LYS A 142 -6.35 2.27 -10.76
CA LYS A 142 -5.71 3.54 -11.16
C LYS A 142 -5.25 4.36 -9.95
N LEU A 143 -6.06 4.42 -8.90
CA LEU A 143 -5.67 5.09 -7.65
C LEU A 143 -4.49 4.38 -6.99
N ALA A 144 -4.43 3.04 -7.06
CA ALA A 144 -3.32 2.23 -6.56
C ALA A 144 -1.97 2.55 -7.22
N LEU A 145 -1.93 3.21 -8.37
CA LEU A 145 -0.68 3.66 -9.01
C LEU A 145 -0.05 4.88 -8.33
N CYS A 146 -0.75 5.51 -7.40
CA CYS A 146 -0.23 6.61 -6.60
C CYS A 146 0.08 6.09 -5.19
N ASP A 147 1.31 6.20 -4.75
CA ASP A 147 1.80 5.71 -3.45
C ASP A 147 0.94 6.17 -2.26
N GLU A 148 0.35 7.37 -2.37
CA GLU A 148 -0.56 7.92 -1.36
C GLU A 148 -1.83 7.05 -1.15
N PHE A 149 -2.26 6.32 -2.18
CA PHE A 149 -3.49 5.54 -2.16
C PHE A 149 -3.27 4.03 -2.23
N THR A 150 -2.06 3.57 -2.55
CA THR A 150 -1.77 2.15 -2.82
C THR A 150 -2.15 1.26 -1.65
N LEU A 151 -1.85 1.66 -0.41
CA LEU A 151 -2.19 0.88 0.79
C LEU A 151 -3.71 0.60 0.85
N TYR A 152 -4.50 1.65 0.74
CA TYR A 152 -5.97 1.59 0.84
C TYR A 152 -6.58 0.80 -0.32
N ALA A 153 -6.09 1.04 -1.53
CA ALA A 153 -6.53 0.33 -2.73
C ALA A 153 -6.20 -1.18 -2.66
N ASN A 154 -5.00 -1.53 -2.21
CA ASN A 154 -4.60 -2.92 -2.01
C ASN A 154 -5.49 -3.66 -1.02
N ILE A 155 -5.89 -3.00 0.07
CA ILE A 155 -6.82 -3.55 1.06
C ILE A 155 -8.23 -3.64 0.47
N ALA A 156 -8.73 -2.59 -0.18
CA ALA A 156 -10.06 -2.56 -0.75
C ALA A 156 -10.30 -3.67 -1.80
N LEU A 157 -9.27 -4.01 -2.58
CA LEU A 157 -9.32 -5.07 -3.59
C LEU A 157 -9.06 -6.48 -3.02
N SER A 158 -8.72 -6.62 -1.73
CA SER A 158 -8.20 -7.86 -1.14
C SER A 158 -9.14 -9.06 -1.23
N ASN A 159 -10.46 -8.83 -1.34
CA ASN A 159 -11.48 -9.87 -1.42
C ASN A 159 -11.71 -10.39 -2.85
N LEU A 160 -11.07 -9.80 -3.86
CA LEU A 160 -11.20 -10.29 -5.24
C LEU A 160 -10.45 -11.62 -5.42
N PRO A 161 -11.03 -12.59 -6.13
CA PRO A 161 -10.41 -13.91 -6.33
C PRO A 161 -9.10 -13.83 -7.11
N ASN A 162 -8.94 -12.83 -7.99
CA ASN A 162 -7.75 -12.59 -8.81
C ASN A 162 -6.84 -11.49 -8.23
N ILE A 163 -6.94 -11.20 -6.92
CA ILE A 163 -6.18 -10.10 -6.29
C ILE A 163 -4.66 -10.25 -6.47
N ASN A 164 -4.15 -11.48 -6.48
CA ASN A 164 -2.72 -11.69 -6.64
C ASN A 164 -2.20 -11.29 -8.02
N ASP A 165 -2.99 -11.54 -9.08
CA ASP A 165 -2.68 -11.08 -10.44
C ASP A 165 -2.73 -9.55 -10.53
N ILE A 166 -3.71 -8.92 -9.89
CA ILE A 166 -3.83 -7.47 -9.80
C ILE A 166 -2.60 -6.87 -9.08
N ARG A 167 -2.21 -7.43 -7.95
CA ARG A 167 -0.98 -7.02 -7.22
C ARG A 167 0.26 -7.15 -8.09
N PHE A 168 0.40 -8.27 -8.79
CA PHE A 168 1.54 -8.50 -9.67
C PHE A 168 1.55 -7.56 -10.89
N MET A 169 0.41 -7.17 -11.39
CA MET A 169 0.29 -6.15 -12.44
C MET A 169 0.65 -4.74 -11.92
N LEU A 170 0.17 -4.39 -10.73
CA LEU A 170 0.39 -3.08 -10.13
C LEU A 170 1.84 -2.88 -9.66
N VAL A 171 2.44 -3.87 -9.00
CA VAL A 171 3.78 -3.78 -8.43
C VAL A 171 4.88 -3.51 -9.47
N LYS A 172 4.63 -3.86 -10.73
CA LYS A 172 5.51 -3.54 -11.86
C LYS A 172 5.43 -2.08 -12.33
N LYS A 173 4.51 -1.29 -11.77
CA LYS A 173 4.20 0.08 -12.24
C LYS A 173 4.35 1.13 -11.13
N VAL A 174 4.60 0.71 -9.92
CA VAL A 174 4.79 1.58 -8.76
C VAL A 174 6.17 1.36 -8.16
N ASN A 175 6.67 2.40 -7.51
CA ASN A 175 7.90 2.37 -6.72
C ASN A 175 7.58 2.77 -5.27
N GLY A 176 8.57 3.21 -4.53
CA GLY A 176 8.38 3.80 -3.22
C GLY A 176 7.51 2.97 -2.27
N TRP A 177 6.70 3.65 -1.50
CA TRP A 177 5.81 3.05 -0.50
C TRP A 177 4.75 2.14 -1.12
N GLY A 178 4.24 2.50 -2.30
CA GLY A 178 3.28 1.66 -3.01
C GLY A 178 3.83 0.29 -3.33
N LYS A 179 5.08 0.20 -3.78
CA LYS A 179 5.76 -1.07 -4.04
C LYS A 179 5.93 -1.89 -2.77
N ILE A 180 6.33 -1.24 -1.66
CA ILE A 180 6.49 -1.90 -0.37
C ILE A 180 5.19 -2.58 0.07
N TYR A 181 4.05 -1.90 0.00
CA TYR A 181 2.76 -2.49 0.37
C TYR A 181 2.36 -3.65 -0.53
N LEU A 182 2.57 -3.51 -1.85
CA LEU A 182 2.17 -4.52 -2.82
C LEU A 182 3.05 -5.77 -2.72
N VAL A 183 4.37 -5.63 -2.59
CA VAL A 183 5.29 -6.78 -2.41
C VAL A 183 4.98 -7.53 -1.12
N ASN A 184 4.74 -6.82 -0.01
CA ASN A 184 4.36 -7.45 1.25
C ASN A 184 3.08 -8.30 1.12
N SER A 185 2.13 -7.86 0.31
CA SER A 185 0.85 -8.54 0.10
C SER A 185 0.86 -9.57 -1.05
N LEU A 186 1.86 -9.52 -1.94
CA LEU A 186 1.99 -10.41 -3.09
C LEU A 186 2.36 -11.82 -2.62
N LYS A 187 1.64 -12.84 -3.12
CA LYS A 187 1.95 -14.24 -2.85
C LYS A 187 2.79 -14.81 -3.99
N ASN A 188 3.81 -15.59 -3.66
CA ASN A 188 4.65 -16.30 -4.63
C ASN A 188 3.95 -17.60 -5.07
N GLU A 189 3.01 -17.49 -6.01
CA GLU A 189 2.13 -18.60 -6.43
C GLU A 189 2.58 -19.27 -7.74
N ASN A 190 3.51 -18.66 -8.48
CA ASN A 190 3.99 -19.20 -9.75
C ASN A 190 5.41 -18.71 -10.09
N GLU A 191 6.04 -19.37 -11.07
CA GLU A 191 7.42 -19.09 -11.47
C GLU A 191 7.63 -17.65 -11.93
N SER A 192 6.69 -17.07 -12.68
CA SER A 192 6.83 -15.67 -13.15
C SER A 192 6.86 -14.65 -12.02
N ILE A 193 6.10 -14.89 -10.94
CA ILE A 193 6.15 -14.07 -9.73
C ILE A 193 7.47 -14.33 -8.99
N ASN A 194 7.88 -15.59 -8.90
CA ASN A 194 9.12 -15.97 -8.23
C ASN A 194 10.34 -15.32 -8.89
N GLU A 195 10.48 -15.43 -10.20
CA GLU A 195 11.57 -14.80 -10.97
C GLU A 195 11.56 -13.27 -10.79
N TRP A 196 10.38 -12.65 -10.83
CA TRP A 196 10.25 -11.22 -10.63
C TRP A 196 10.62 -10.80 -9.20
N LEU A 197 10.24 -11.57 -8.18
CA LEU A 197 10.62 -11.31 -6.78
C LEU A 197 12.13 -11.41 -6.61
N ILE A 198 12.78 -12.40 -7.20
CA ILE A 198 14.24 -12.54 -7.16
C ILE A 198 14.92 -11.31 -7.77
N THR A 199 14.49 -10.89 -8.96
CA THR A 199 15.17 -9.85 -9.74
C THR A 199 14.80 -8.42 -9.36
N ASN A 200 13.56 -8.19 -8.91
CA ASN A 200 13.00 -6.83 -8.72
C ASN A 200 12.31 -6.62 -7.37
N GLY A 201 12.10 -7.70 -6.59
CA GLY A 201 11.22 -7.62 -5.41
C GLY A 201 11.72 -6.69 -4.31
N CYS A 202 13.02 -6.56 -4.16
CA CYS A 202 13.63 -5.80 -3.05
C CYS A 202 13.77 -4.30 -3.34
N ASP A 203 14.07 -3.91 -4.58
CA ASP A 203 14.28 -2.51 -4.96
C ASP A 203 12.97 -1.71 -4.88
N ASN A 204 12.94 -0.65 -4.06
CA ASN A 204 11.74 0.15 -3.79
C ASN A 204 11.99 1.66 -3.70
N GLU A 205 13.21 2.14 -3.99
CA GLU A 205 13.63 3.55 -3.95
C GLU A 205 13.56 4.24 -2.56
N ILE A 206 13.12 3.53 -1.51
CA ILE A 206 13.07 4.05 -0.13
C ILE A 206 14.23 3.46 0.68
N ALA A 207 14.21 2.16 0.95
CA ALA A 207 15.29 1.41 1.58
C ALA A 207 15.06 -0.09 1.37
N LEU A 208 16.09 -0.81 0.95
CA LEU A 208 16.03 -2.24 0.68
C LEU A 208 15.51 -3.04 1.88
N GLY A 209 15.88 -2.64 3.10
CA GLY A 209 15.50 -3.31 4.34
C GLY A 209 14.00 -3.48 4.57
N TYR A 210 13.14 -2.63 3.95
CA TYR A 210 11.69 -2.81 4.06
C TYR A 210 11.19 -4.09 3.41
N LEU A 211 11.90 -4.61 2.42
CA LEU A 211 11.45 -5.76 1.63
C LEU A 211 12.39 -6.95 1.66
N SER A 212 13.66 -6.77 2.04
CA SER A 212 14.69 -7.82 1.93
C SER A 212 14.31 -9.09 2.65
N TYR A 213 13.88 -9.00 3.91
CA TYR A 213 13.48 -10.16 4.70
C TYR A 213 12.23 -10.84 4.09
N GLU A 214 11.21 -10.04 3.77
CA GLU A 214 9.94 -10.54 3.22
C GLU A 214 10.13 -11.21 1.86
N VAL A 215 10.94 -10.62 0.97
CA VAL A 215 11.25 -11.19 -0.33
C VAL A 215 12.06 -12.47 -0.18
N ALA A 216 13.10 -12.46 0.68
CA ALA A 216 13.93 -13.64 0.94
C ALA A 216 13.12 -14.84 1.44
N GLU A 217 12.14 -14.61 2.33
CA GLU A 217 11.20 -15.64 2.79
C GLU A 217 10.31 -16.16 1.64
N LYS A 218 9.73 -15.23 0.85
CA LYS A 218 8.83 -15.59 -0.25
C LYS A 218 9.49 -16.45 -1.33
N ILE A 219 10.77 -16.20 -1.63
CA ILE A 219 11.51 -16.94 -2.68
C ILE A 219 12.24 -18.17 -2.15
N ASP A 220 12.26 -18.40 -0.84
CA ASP A 220 13.17 -19.38 -0.21
C ASP A 220 14.62 -19.11 -0.62
N LEU A 221 15.19 -18.02 -0.09
CA LEU A 221 16.49 -17.51 -0.52
C LEU A 221 17.59 -18.59 -0.50
N LEU A 222 17.60 -19.46 0.52
CA LEU A 222 18.59 -20.53 0.60
C LEU A 222 18.48 -21.51 -0.57
N LYS A 223 17.26 -21.83 -1.00
CA LYS A 223 17.03 -22.68 -2.17
C LYS A 223 17.48 -22.00 -3.46
N VAL A 224 17.29 -20.69 -3.59
CA VAL A 224 17.79 -19.90 -4.73
C VAL A 224 19.32 -19.95 -4.76
N LEU A 225 19.99 -19.71 -3.63
CA LEU A 225 21.45 -19.72 -3.51
C LEU A 225 22.07 -21.09 -3.79
N LYS A 226 21.35 -22.18 -3.53
CA LYS A 226 21.79 -23.57 -3.82
C LYS A 226 21.60 -23.99 -5.28
N ARG A 227 21.09 -23.13 -6.16
CA ARG A 227 21.03 -23.40 -7.61
C ARG A 227 22.44 -23.50 -8.18
N ALA A 228 22.63 -24.36 -9.18
CA ALA A 228 23.93 -24.54 -9.83
C ALA A 228 24.43 -23.23 -10.47
N ASP A 229 23.51 -22.54 -11.16
CA ASP A 229 23.77 -21.30 -11.85
C ASP A 229 22.64 -20.30 -11.55
N LEU A 230 22.99 -19.04 -11.32
CA LEU A 230 22.09 -17.89 -11.33
C LEU A 230 22.43 -17.07 -12.57
N TYR A 231 21.40 -16.53 -13.23
CA TYR A 231 21.64 -15.54 -14.28
C TYR A 231 22.09 -14.22 -13.67
N ASP A 232 22.81 -13.39 -14.42
CA ASP A 232 23.34 -12.11 -13.94
C ASP A 232 22.28 -11.21 -13.29
N GLU A 233 21.06 -11.18 -13.86
CA GLU A 233 19.96 -10.36 -13.31
C GLU A 233 19.40 -10.96 -12.00
N GLU A 234 19.34 -12.28 -11.87
CA GLU A 234 18.97 -12.95 -10.62
C GLU A 234 20.02 -12.69 -9.54
N PHE A 235 21.31 -12.81 -9.91
CA PHE A 235 22.41 -12.55 -8.98
C PHE A 235 22.40 -11.10 -8.49
N LYS A 236 22.17 -10.10 -9.36
CA LYS A 236 22.00 -8.70 -8.97
C LYS A 236 20.85 -8.53 -7.95
N GLY A 237 19.71 -9.17 -8.22
CA GLY A 237 18.57 -9.14 -7.30
C GLY A 237 18.90 -9.76 -5.94
N VAL A 238 19.61 -10.90 -5.94
CA VAL A 238 20.12 -11.54 -4.72
C VAL A 238 21.09 -10.62 -3.97
N CYS A 239 21.97 -9.89 -4.66
CA CYS A 239 22.84 -8.89 -4.03
C CYS A 239 22.04 -7.80 -3.32
N SER A 240 20.98 -7.27 -3.95
CA SER A 240 20.10 -6.26 -3.33
C SER A 240 19.37 -6.82 -2.10
N ILE A 241 18.92 -8.08 -2.16
CA ILE A 241 18.30 -8.76 -1.01
C ILE A 241 19.30 -8.89 0.14
N MET A 242 20.52 -9.38 -0.15
CA MET A 242 21.56 -9.53 0.87
C MET A 242 22.00 -8.20 1.46
N GLU A 243 22.15 -7.15 0.64
CA GLU A 243 22.47 -5.80 1.12
C GLU A 243 21.45 -5.33 2.15
N GLY A 244 20.15 -5.47 1.87
CA GLY A 244 19.11 -5.07 2.80
C GLY A 244 19.01 -5.97 4.04
N LEU A 245 19.33 -7.27 3.93
CA LEU A 245 19.37 -8.19 5.07
C LEU A 245 20.53 -7.88 6.02
N ILE A 246 21.68 -7.45 5.51
CA ILE A 246 22.86 -7.10 6.32
C ILE A 246 22.65 -5.78 7.07
N ALA A 247 21.80 -4.90 6.58
CA ALA A 247 21.53 -3.62 7.22
C ALA A 247 20.88 -3.74 8.61
N GLU A 248 20.27 -4.91 8.92
CA GLU A 248 19.66 -5.22 10.22
C GLU A 248 18.65 -4.14 10.67
N GLU A 249 18.89 -3.47 11.77
CA GLU A 249 17.97 -2.49 12.32
C GLU A 249 17.82 -1.21 11.46
N PRO A 250 16.62 -0.62 11.37
CA PRO A 250 15.38 -0.93 12.11
C PRO A 250 14.52 -2.06 11.48
N PHE A 251 15.06 -2.79 10.54
CA PHE A 251 14.37 -3.84 9.78
C PHE A 251 14.70 -5.23 10.33
N LYS A 252 13.95 -6.23 9.89
CA LYS A 252 14.36 -7.62 10.10
C LYS A 252 15.53 -7.91 9.17
N GLY A 253 16.64 -8.33 9.74
CA GLY A 253 17.84 -8.65 8.99
C GLY A 253 18.15 -10.14 8.95
N ILE A 254 19.35 -10.46 8.48
CA ILE A 254 19.81 -11.83 8.30
C ILE A 254 19.88 -12.60 9.63
N SER A 255 20.13 -11.92 10.76
CA SER A 255 20.14 -12.53 12.09
C SER A 255 18.79 -13.13 12.51
N CYS A 256 17.70 -12.78 11.83
CA CYS A 256 16.38 -13.37 12.04
C CYS A 256 16.21 -14.77 11.44
N TYR A 257 17.16 -15.21 10.59
CA TYR A 257 17.14 -16.57 10.02
C TYR A 257 17.87 -17.57 10.92
N GLU A 258 17.26 -18.72 11.19
CA GLU A 258 17.94 -19.81 11.92
C GLU A 258 19.15 -20.35 11.14
N ASN A 259 19.08 -20.35 9.82
CA ASN A 259 20.11 -20.85 8.90
C ASN A 259 20.93 -19.72 8.24
N TYR A 260 21.13 -18.60 8.93
CA TYR A 260 21.85 -17.44 8.39
C TYR A 260 23.27 -17.76 7.92
N ILE A 261 23.95 -18.71 8.57
CA ILE A 261 25.31 -19.15 8.17
C ILE A 261 25.27 -19.78 6.77
N GLU A 262 24.31 -20.69 6.53
CA GLU A 262 24.15 -21.36 5.24
C GLU A 262 23.77 -20.35 4.12
N ILE A 263 23.03 -19.32 4.46
CA ILE A 263 22.69 -18.24 3.54
C ILE A 263 23.96 -17.46 3.15
N TYR A 264 24.82 -17.12 4.13
CA TYR A 264 26.09 -16.44 3.85
C TYR A 264 27.03 -17.31 2.99
N GLU A 265 27.19 -18.59 3.34
CA GLU A 265 28.03 -19.53 2.59
C GLU A 265 27.54 -19.66 1.15
N GLY A 266 26.22 -19.88 0.95
CA GLY A 266 25.63 -19.97 -0.37
C GLY A 266 25.75 -18.68 -1.18
N PHE A 267 25.63 -17.51 -0.53
CA PHE A 267 25.86 -16.23 -1.21
C PHE A 267 27.32 -16.06 -1.65
N LEU A 268 28.29 -16.41 -0.81
CA LEU A 268 29.70 -16.35 -1.16
C LEU A 268 30.05 -17.29 -2.33
N GLU A 269 29.49 -18.50 -2.34
CA GLU A 269 29.65 -19.44 -3.48
C GLU A 269 29.13 -18.86 -4.80
N GLN A 270 27.94 -18.21 -4.76
CA GLN A 270 27.40 -17.56 -5.96
C GLN A 270 28.21 -16.32 -6.36
N PHE A 271 28.71 -15.56 -5.39
CA PHE A 271 29.56 -14.40 -5.63
C PHE A 271 30.86 -14.80 -6.35
N GLU A 272 31.53 -15.88 -5.92
CA GLU A 272 32.74 -16.40 -6.58
C GLU A 272 32.52 -16.82 -8.04
N LYS A 273 31.30 -17.24 -8.40
CA LYS A 273 30.95 -17.61 -9.77
C LYS A 273 30.72 -16.42 -10.70
N HIS A 274 30.40 -15.24 -10.15
CA HIS A 274 29.99 -14.05 -10.91
C HIS A 274 31.09 -12.96 -10.95
N ILE A 275 32.25 -13.20 -10.35
CA ILE A 275 33.47 -12.38 -10.47
C ILE A 275 34.40 -12.95 -11.53
#